data_1070044381aed6d5b98cb2e4f2fb423e
#
_entry.id   1070044381aed6d5b98cb2e4f2fb423e
#
_cell.length_a   1.000
_cell.length_b   1.000
_cell.length_c   1.000
_cell.angle_alpha   90.00
_cell.angle_beta   90.00
_cell.angle_gamma   90.00
#
_symmetry.space_group_name_H-M   'P 1'
#
loop_
_entity.id
_entity.type
_entity.pdbx_description
1 polymer ?
#
loop_
_entity_poly.entity_id
_entity_poly.type
_entity_poly.pdbx_seq_one_letter_code
_entity_poly.pdbx_strand_id
1 'polypeptide(L)'
;MTGRQAGPPGGDPGGTSGEPVVAVVVVTYHSQALVPDLLASLGPGLAGLRWHLTVADNASTDQTVPLLRRLAPTATVVELGANRGYAAGINAAVAVAPPHTAVLVLNPDVRLRPGCVPELLRALRTPGAGIAVPRLTDGQGELILTMRREPTIRRALGDALLGAHRAGRVRMLGEVVTDPARYRVATVTDWAEGSTQLIGGECWRRCAPWDESFFLYSEETDFALRARDAGFATRFVPTAHAIHLGGDSRVSPGLWTLLTLNRLRLYRRRQGAVRAIGFWAALLLRELSRAGLGRVPSRAAVRALLDPARLRQPPGPELVRALAGRG
;
A
#
# COMPACT_ATOMS: atom_id res chain seq x y z
N MET A 1 22.22 58.31 28.94
CA MET A 1 22.01 57.68 27.59
C MET A 1 22.29 56.19 27.74
N THR A 2 21.25 55.43 27.94
CA THR A 2 21.31 53.99 28.26
C THR A 2 21.02 53.19 27.01
N GLY A 3 22.03 52.49 26.51
CA GLY A 3 21.92 51.58 25.39
C GLY A 3 21.20 50.27 25.80
N ARG A 4 20.09 49.99 25.18
CA ARG A 4 19.42 48.69 25.27
C ARG A 4 20.17 47.67 24.39
N GLN A 5 20.73 46.66 25.03
CA GLN A 5 21.18 45.46 24.34
C GLN A 5 19.96 44.60 23.96
N ALA A 6 19.83 44.27 22.67
CA ALA A 6 18.89 43.29 22.17
C ALA A 6 19.40 41.89 22.49
N GLY A 7 18.59 41.09 23.18
CA GLY A 7 18.86 39.67 23.45
C GLY A 7 18.70 38.85 22.18
N PRO A 8 19.32 37.64 22.11
CA PRO A 8 19.23 36.76 20.95
C PRO A 8 17.81 36.16 20.81
N PRO A 9 17.38 35.87 19.60
CA PRO A 9 16.08 35.25 19.33
C PRO A 9 16.01 33.84 19.92
N GLY A 10 14.92 33.57 20.59
CA GLY A 10 14.64 32.33 21.30
C GLY A 10 14.76 31.11 20.41
N GLY A 11 15.40 30.12 20.98
CA GLY A 11 15.55 28.80 20.36
C GLY A 11 14.20 28.10 20.14
N ASP A 12 14.17 27.38 19.08
CA ASP A 12 13.07 26.49 18.63
C ASP A 12 12.76 25.43 19.71
N PRO A 13 11.56 25.39 20.31
CA PRO A 13 11.22 24.35 21.27
C PRO A 13 10.55 23.18 20.54
N GLY A 14 11.28 22.10 20.23
CA GLY A 14 10.56 20.92 19.82
C GLY A 14 11.30 19.78 19.14
N GLY A 15 12.58 19.60 19.36
CA GLY A 15 13.22 18.33 19.11
C GLY A 15 12.86 17.34 20.22
N THR A 16 11.79 16.56 20.09
CA THR A 16 11.54 15.41 20.97
C THR A 16 12.64 14.37 20.74
N SER A 17 13.67 14.42 21.57
CA SER A 17 14.75 13.42 21.66
C SER A 17 14.27 12.12 22.31
N GLY A 18 13.07 11.67 21.99
CA GLY A 18 12.53 10.38 22.41
C GLY A 18 12.88 9.28 21.40
N GLU A 19 13.15 8.07 21.89
CA GLU A 19 13.27 6.91 21.03
C GLU A 19 12.06 6.76 20.09
N PRO A 20 12.27 6.37 18.81
CA PRO A 20 11.18 6.24 17.87
C PRO A 20 10.17 5.19 18.34
N VAL A 21 8.89 5.55 18.30
CA VAL A 21 7.77 4.64 18.61
C VAL A 21 7.05 4.33 17.30
N VAL A 22 6.88 3.05 17.00
CA VAL A 22 6.22 2.59 15.77
C VAL A 22 4.80 2.13 16.08
N ALA A 23 3.79 2.74 15.44
CA ALA A 23 2.45 2.17 15.39
C ALA A 23 2.42 1.08 14.31
N VAL A 24 2.36 -0.17 14.70
CA VAL A 24 2.15 -1.30 13.79
C VAL A 24 0.66 -1.45 13.54
N VAL A 25 0.25 -1.25 12.28
CA VAL A 25 -1.15 -1.26 11.85
C VAL A 25 -1.38 -2.44 10.92
N VAL A 26 -2.31 -3.31 11.28
CA VAL A 26 -2.71 -4.48 10.48
C VAL A 26 -4.20 -4.41 10.21
N VAL A 27 -4.60 -4.67 8.97
CA VAL A 27 -6.01 -4.82 8.60
C VAL A 27 -6.30 -6.29 8.34
N THR A 28 -7.27 -6.85 9.05
CA THR A 28 -7.66 -8.26 8.92
C THR A 28 -9.05 -8.43 8.31
N TYR A 29 -9.20 -9.48 7.52
CA TYR A 29 -10.48 -9.99 7.03
C TYR A 29 -10.35 -11.49 6.77
N HIS A 30 -10.98 -12.33 7.59
CA HIS A 30 -10.87 -13.80 7.57
C HIS A 30 -9.41 -14.28 7.57
N SER A 31 -8.62 -13.80 8.52
CA SER A 31 -7.16 -13.99 8.55
C SER A 31 -6.70 -14.99 9.62
N GLN A 32 -7.57 -15.84 10.15
CA GLN A 32 -7.28 -16.73 11.29
C GLN A 32 -6.00 -17.57 11.07
N ALA A 33 -5.79 -18.09 9.85
CA ALA A 33 -4.62 -18.92 9.54
C ALA A 33 -3.30 -18.12 9.48
N LEU A 34 -3.38 -16.80 9.34
CA LEU A 34 -2.23 -15.92 9.12
C LEU A 34 -1.74 -15.26 10.42
N VAL A 35 -2.66 -15.08 11.40
CA VAL A 35 -2.41 -14.35 12.65
C VAL A 35 -1.23 -14.91 13.46
N PRO A 36 -1.10 -16.22 13.74
CA PRO A 36 -0.03 -16.72 14.60
C PRO A 36 1.37 -16.36 14.09
N ASP A 37 1.64 -16.66 12.83
CA ASP A 37 2.96 -16.42 12.24
C ASP A 37 3.24 -14.93 12.00
N LEU A 38 2.21 -14.12 11.69
CA LEU A 38 2.36 -12.68 11.66
C LEU A 38 2.88 -12.18 13.00
N LEU A 39 2.18 -12.50 14.11
CA LEU A 39 2.54 -12.07 15.45
C LEU A 39 3.94 -12.55 15.85
N ALA A 40 4.28 -13.78 15.52
CA ALA A 40 5.62 -14.33 15.79
C ALA A 40 6.75 -13.55 15.06
N SER A 41 6.45 -12.96 13.89
CA SER A 41 7.43 -12.20 13.11
C SER A 41 7.65 -10.76 13.61
N LEU A 42 6.71 -10.19 14.40
CA LEU A 42 6.77 -8.78 14.80
C LEU A 42 7.95 -8.50 15.73
N GLY A 43 8.12 -9.29 16.79
CA GLY A 43 9.21 -9.09 17.75
C GLY A 43 10.59 -9.05 17.09
N PRO A 44 10.99 -10.10 16.34
CA PRO A 44 12.27 -10.09 15.61
C PRO A 44 12.37 -8.98 14.56
N GLY A 45 11.28 -8.69 13.84
CA GLY A 45 11.23 -7.65 12.78
C GLY A 45 11.40 -6.24 13.30
N LEU A 46 10.93 -5.97 14.53
CA LEU A 46 10.96 -4.69 15.22
C LEU A 46 12.06 -4.63 16.32
N ALA A 47 12.99 -5.58 16.33
CA ALA A 47 13.98 -5.74 17.40
C ALA A 47 14.64 -4.42 17.82
N GLY A 48 14.65 -4.14 19.12
CA GLY A 48 15.23 -2.92 19.70
C GLY A 48 14.38 -1.66 19.57
N LEU A 49 13.15 -1.74 19.03
CA LEU A 49 12.25 -0.61 18.89
C LEU A 49 11.11 -0.66 19.91
N ARG A 50 10.59 0.52 20.27
CA ARG A 50 9.31 0.63 20.96
C ARG A 50 8.19 0.61 19.91
N TRP A 51 7.16 -0.19 20.13
CA TRP A 51 6.05 -0.31 19.20
C TRP A 51 4.76 -0.73 19.89
N HIS A 52 3.65 -0.44 19.22
CA HIS A 52 2.31 -0.85 19.61
C HIS A 52 1.63 -1.50 18.42
N LEU A 53 0.90 -2.60 18.66
CA LEU A 53 0.10 -3.26 17.64
C LEU A 53 -1.36 -2.78 17.72
N THR A 54 -1.86 -2.29 16.61
CA THR A 54 -3.28 -1.98 16.42
C THR A 54 -3.79 -2.74 15.21
N VAL A 55 -4.84 -3.53 15.41
CA VAL A 55 -5.45 -4.32 14.35
C VAL A 55 -6.86 -3.82 14.08
N ALA A 56 -7.16 -3.47 12.84
CA ALA A 56 -8.54 -3.20 12.41
C ALA A 56 -9.10 -4.44 11.71
N ASP A 57 -10.16 -4.99 12.26
CA ASP A 57 -10.85 -6.14 11.69
C ASP A 57 -12.06 -5.72 10.86
N ASN A 58 -12.07 -6.10 9.60
CA ASN A 58 -13.10 -5.80 8.62
C ASN A 58 -14.30 -6.77 8.70
N ALA A 59 -14.80 -7.02 9.92
CA ALA A 59 -15.92 -7.92 10.20
C ALA A 59 -15.64 -9.38 9.80
N SER A 60 -14.53 -9.93 10.29
CA SER A 60 -14.24 -11.37 10.18
C SER A 60 -15.28 -12.19 10.95
N THR A 61 -15.73 -13.27 10.33
CA THR A 61 -16.70 -14.22 10.96
C THR A 61 -16.01 -15.52 11.38
N ASP A 62 -14.71 -15.65 11.15
CA ASP A 62 -13.86 -16.77 11.57
C ASP A 62 -13.22 -16.50 12.95
N GLN A 63 -12.21 -17.28 13.33
CA GLN A 63 -11.51 -17.13 14.61
C GLN A 63 -10.44 -16.02 14.61
N THR A 64 -10.43 -15.09 13.64
CA THR A 64 -9.42 -14.01 13.56
C THR A 64 -9.38 -13.18 14.83
N VAL A 65 -10.50 -12.58 15.24
CA VAL A 65 -10.55 -11.69 16.42
C VAL A 65 -10.32 -12.46 17.74
N PRO A 66 -10.94 -13.62 17.98
CA PRO A 66 -10.62 -14.44 19.17
C PRO A 66 -9.13 -14.81 19.27
N LEU A 67 -8.48 -15.17 18.15
CA LEU A 67 -7.06 -15.48 18.11
C LEU A 67 -6.20 -14.27 18.44
N LEU A 68 -6.48 -13.11 17.86
CA LEU A 68 -5.77 -11.87 18.15
C LEU A 68 -5.83 -11.52 19.64
N ARG A 69 -7.01 -11.55 20.25
CA ARG A 69 -7.18 -11.27 21.69
C ARG A 69 -6.43 -12.24 22.59
N ARG A 70 -6.36 -13.51 22.19
CA ARG A 70 -5.65 -14.56 22.94
C ARG A 70 -4.13 -14.46 22.78
N LEU A 71 -3.63 -14.27 21.55
CA LEU A 71 -2.20 -14.34 21.26
C LEU A 71 -1.47 -13.00 21.42
N ALA A 72 -2.18 -11.89 21.34
CA ALA A 72 -1.65 -10.54 21.51
C ALA A 72 -2.55 -9.70 22.44
N PRO A 73 -2.64 -10.04 23.74
CA PRO A 73 -3.58 -9.39 24.68
C PRO A 73 -3.29 -7.91 24.90
N THR A 74 -2.10 -7.43 24.56
CA THR A 74 -1.72 -6.01 24.63
C THR A 74 -2.03 -5.23 23.34
N ALA A 75 -2.46 -5.92 22.28
CA ALA A 75 -2.84 -5.26 21.03
C ALA A 75 -4.21 -4.57 21.17
N THR A 76 -4.34 -3.41 20.53
CA THR A 76 -5.64 -2.77 20.34
C THR A 76 -6.34 -3.40 19.14
N VAL A 77 -7.52 -3.97 19.32
CA VAL A 77 -8.32 -4.55 18.23
C VAL A 77 -9.57 -3.69 18.02
N VAL A 78 -9.72 -3.15 16.81
CA VAL A 78 -10.86 -2.34 16.37
C VAL A 78 -11.71 -3.18 15.43
N GLU A 79 -12.91 -3.55 15.85
CA GLU A 79 -13.89 -4.25 15.02
C GLU A 79 -14.74 -3.23 14.26
N LEU A 80 -14.65 -3.21 12.92
CA LEU A 80 -15.33 -2.21 12.09
C LEU A 80 -16.82 -2.50 11.87
N GLY A 81 -17.30 -3.67 12.25
CA GLY A 81 -18.69 -4.10 12.12
C GLY A 81 -19.14 -4.40 10.68
N ALA A 82 -18.37 -3.98 9.69
CA ALA A 82 -18.59 -4.26 8.27
C ALA A 82 -17.24 -4.23 7.53
N ASN A 83 -17.14 -4.91 6.39
CA ASN A 83 -15.97 -4.77 5.53
C ASN A 83 -16.00 -3.41 4.81
N ARG A 84 -15.23 -2.45 5.33
CA ARG A 84 -15.12 -1.08 4.83
C ARG A 84 -13.94 -0.86 3.89
N GLY A 85 -13.15 -1.91 3.64
CA GLY A 85 -11.97 -1.88 2.79
C GLY A 85 -10.67 -1.59 3.54
N TYR A 86 -9.57 -1.59 2.77
CA TYR A 86 -8.22 -1.55 3.35
C TYR A 86 -7.87 -0.18 3.94
N ALA A 87 -8.11 0.90 3.18
CA ALA A 87 -7.84 2.26 3.66
C ALA A 87 -8.63 2.62 4.92
N ALA A 88 -9.92 2.23 5.00
CA ALA A 88 -10.74 2.47 6.17
C ALA A 88 -10.21 1.72 7.41
N GLY A 89 -9.73 0.49 7.22
CA GLY A 89 -9.07 -0.27 8.29
C GLY A 89 -7.79 0.44 8.78
N ILE A 90 -6.93 0.87 7.87
CA ILE A 90 -5.70 1.62 8.23
C ILE A 90 -6.05 2.89 9.01
N ASN A 91 -6.96 3.71 8.49
CA ASN A 91 -7.35 4.97 9.11
C ASN A 91 -7.93 4.75 10.52
N ALA A 92 -8.83 3.76 10.67
CA ALA A 92 -9.43 3.43 11.96
C ALA A 92 -8.38 2.94 12.98
N ALA A 93 -7.43 2.11 12.55
CA ALA A 93 -6.37 1.63 13.42
C ALA A 93 -5.43 2.75 13.86
N VAL A 94 -5.01 3.63 12.96
CA VAL A 94 -4.13 4.75 13.30
C VAL A 94 -4.84 5.76 14.22
N ALA A 95 -6.15 5.98 14.04
CA ALA A 95 -6.92 6.92 14.85
C ALA A 95 -6.95 6.56 16.35
N VAL A 96 -6.81 5.28 16.70
CA VAL A 96 -6.79 4.81 18.10
C VAL A 96 -5.39 4.38 18.56
N ALA A 97 -4.39 4.41 17.69
CA ALA A 97 -3.02 4.04 18.04
C ALA A 97 -2.44 5.03 19.06
N PRO A 98 -1.70 4.55 20.07
CA PRO A 98 -0.98 5.43 20.99
C PRO A 98 -0.03 6.38 20.27
N PRO A 99 0.47 7.46 20.94
CA PRO A 99 1.42 8.38 20.35
C PRO A 99 2.61 7.67 19.68
N HIS A 100 2.89 8.02 18.44
CA HIS A 100 3.88 7.35 17.60
C HIS A 100 4.62 8.34 16.68
N THR A 101 5.81 7.95 16.26
CA THR A 101 6.67 8.74 15.35
C THR A 101 6.67 8.19 13.92
N ALA A 102 6.19 6.96 13.74
CA ALA A 102 6.03 6.32 12.43
C ALA A 102 4.88 5.31 12.45
N VAL A 103 4.25 5.08 11.29
CA VAL A 103 3.20 4.10 11.08
C VAL A 103 3.73 2.99 10.19
N LEU A 104 3.75 1.76 10.67
CA LEU A 104 4.03 0.57 9.87
C LEU A 104 2.71 -0.07 9.43
N VAL A 105 2.35 0.11 8.18
CA VAL A 105 1.22 -0.59 7.57
C VAL A 105 1.68 -1.97 7.13
N LEU A 106 0.94 -3.01 7.52
CA LEU A 106 1.35 -4.40 7.32
C LEU A 106 0.15 -5.29 7.00
N ASN A 107 0.24 -6.08 5.92
CA ASN A 107 -0.75 -7.10 5.62
C ASN A 107 -0.63 -8.31 6.56
N PRO A 108 -1.71 -9.06 6.83
CA PRO A 108 -1.66 -10.22 7.71
C PRO A 108 -0.86 -11.40 7.14
N ASP A 109 -0.64 -11.46 5.84
CA ASP A 109 0.17 -12.47 5.14
C ASP A 109 1.64 -12.08 4.94
N VAL A 110 2.10 -11.02 5.61
CA VAL A 110 3.51 -10.63 5.64
C VAL A 110 4.22 -11.21 6.87
N ARG A 111 5.49 -11.58 6.71
CA ARG A 111 6.39 -12.00 7.78
C ARG A 111 7.64 -11.13 7.74
N LEU A 112 7.82 -10.31 8.76
CA LEU A 112 9.02 -9.48 8.90
C LEU A 112 10.24 -10.38 9.17
N ARG A 113 11.34 -10.13 8.48
CA ARG A 113 12.62 -10.74 8.83
C ARG A 113 13.28 -9.94 9.95
N PRO A 114 14.16 -10.57 10.76
CA PRO A 114 14.84 -9.89 11.86
C PRO A 114 15.49 -8.57 11.42
N GLY A 115 15.24 -7.49 12.17
CA GLY A 115 15.80 -6.16 11.90
C GLY A 115 15.20 -5.41 10.72
N CYS A 116 14.12 -5.87 10.11
CA CYS A 116 13.48 -5.23 8.95
C CYS A 116 13.10 -3.75 9.25
N VAL A 117 12.39 -3.50 10.33
CA VAL A 117 11.86 -2.15 10.63
C VAL A 117 12.94 -1.15 11.05
N PRO A 118 13.98 -1.51 11.83
CA PRO A 118 15.16 -0.65 12.04
C PRO A 118 15.81 -0.14 10.75
N GLU A 119 15.93 -1.01 9.72
CA GLU A 119 16.46 -0.60 8.41
C GLU A 119 15.54 0.41 7.70
N LEU A 120 14.23 0.19 7.75
CA LEU A 120 13.23 1.12 7.21
C LEU A 120 13.28 2.47 7.93
N LEU A 121 13.37 2.48 9.26
CA LEU A 121 13.51 3.70 10.06
C LEU A 121 14.79 4.47 9.71
N ARG A 122 15.90 3.76 9.50
CA ARG A 122 17.15 4.39 9.07
C ARG A 122 16.97 5.09 7.72
N ALA A 123 16.26 4.49 6.78
CA ALA A 123 15.98 5.08 5.48
C ALA A 123 15.09 6.33 5.57
N LEU A 124 14.16 6.40 6.54
CA LEU A 124 13.33 7.59 6.78
C LEU A 124 14.12 8.78 7.33
N ARG A 125 15.33 8.58 7.86
CA ARG A 125 16.22 9.69 8.28
C ARG A 125 16.85 10.44 7.09
N THR A 126 16.76 9.89 5.87
CA THR A 126 17.23 10.59 4.66
C THR A 126 16.32 11.79 4.39
N PRO A 127 16.86 12.99 4.16
CA PRO A 127 16.05 14.17 3.86
C PRO A 127 15.05 13.92 2.74
N GLY A 128 13.80 14.33 2.96
CA GLY A 128 12.71 14.15 2.01
C GLY A 128 12.12 12.73 1.96
N ALA A 129 12.64 11.75 2.70
CA ALA A 129 12.02 10.43 2.78
C ALA A 129 10.75 10.48 3.64
N GLY A 130 9.62 10.06 3.06
CA GLY A 130 8.34 9.99 3.77
C GLY A 130 7.84 8.56 3.95
N ILE A 131 8.14 7.68 3.00
CA ILE A 131 7.72 6.28 3.00
C ILE A 131 8.96 5.41 2.74
N ALA A 132 9.12 4.34 3.49
CA ALA A 132 10.14 3.32 3.29
C ALA A 132 9.50 1.94 3.10
N VAL A 133 9.93 1.20 2.08
CA VAL A 133 9.40 -0.12 1.75
C VAL A 133 10.53 -1.15 1.66
N PRO A 134 10.32 -2.38 2.16
CA PRO A 134 11.33 -3.41 2.17
C PRO A 134 11.43 -4.14 0.83
N ARG A 135 12.48 -4.92 0.68
CA ARG A 135 12.55 -5.99 -0.29
C ARG A 135 11.62 -7.13 0.15
N LEU A 136 10.67 -7.47 -0.70
CA LEU A 136 9.76 -8.59 -0.48
C LEU A 136 10.20 -9.82 -1.29
N THR A 137 10.07 -10.99 -0.66
CA THR A 137 10.12 -12.28 -1.34
C THR A 137 8.82 -13.03 -1.09
N ASP A 138 8.47 -13.96 -1.97
CA ASP A 138 7.38 -14.89 -1.72
C ASP A 138 7.78 -16.00 -0.73
N GLY A 139 6.87 -16.96 -0.49
CA GLY A 139 7.12 -18.10 0.39
C GLY A 139 8.19 -19.07 -0.12
N GLN A 140 8.59 -19.00 -1.40
CA GLN A 140 9.64 -19.76 -2.03
C GLN A 140 10.99 -19.02 -2.04
N GLY A 141 11.00 -17.75 -1.60
CA GLY A 141 12.19 -16.90 -1.58
C GLY A 141 12.42 -16.11 -2.87
N GLU A 142 11.49 -16.19 -3.84
CA GLU A 142 11.58 -15.45 -5.09
C GLU A 142 11.25 -13.96 -4.88
N LEU A 143 11.94 -13.10 -5.60
CA LEU A 143 11.78 -11.65 -5.50
C LEU A 143 10.40 -11.22 -6.00
N ILE A 144 9.64 -10.54 -5.15
CA ILE A 144 8.43 -9.84 -5.56
C ILE A 144 8.80 -8.44 -6.07
N LEU A 145 8.39 -8.15 -7.31
CA LEU A 145 8.65 -6.87 -7.95
C LEU A 145 7.65 -5.83 -7.44
N THR A 146 7.96 -5.15 -6.34
CA THR A 146 7.04 -4.23 -5.64
C THR A 146 7.11 -2.78 -6.10
N MET A 147 8.25 -2.34 -6.66
CA MET A 147 8.43 -0.96 -7.09
C MET A 147 7.61 -0.64 -8.33
N ARG A 148 7.00 0.54 -8.33
CA ARG A 148 6.11 1.03 -9.39
C ARG A 148 6.43 2.47 -9.77
N ARG A 149 6.12 2.80 -11.00
CA ARG A 149 6.13 4.16 -11.53
C ARG A 149 4.71 4.69 -11.63
N GLU A 150 4.55 6.01 -11.57
CA GLU A 150 3.24 6.65 -11.72
C GLU A 150 2.51 6.16 -12.99
N PRO A 151 1.21 5.83 -12.91
CA PRO A 151 0.42 5.45 -14.08
C PRO A 151 0.38 6.57 -15.13
N THR A 152 0.70 6.23 -16.38
CA THR A 152 0.59 7.14 -17.52
C THR A 152 0.00 6.41 -18.72
N ILE A 153 -0.57 7.15 -19.69
CA ILE A 153 -1.09 6.55 -20.93
C ILE A 153 0.01 5.75 -21.65
N ARG A 154 1.22 6.29 -21.74
CA ARG A 154 2.35 5.61 -22.40
C ARG A 154 2.69 4.27 -21.73
N ARG A 155 2.70 4.23 -20.39
CA ARG A 155 2.95 2.99 -19.63
C ARG A 155 1.81 2.01 -19.76
N ALA A 156 0.56 2.47 -19.74
CA ALA A 156 -0.59 1.62 -19.97
C ALA A 156 -0.61 1.00 -21.38
N LEU A 157 -0.23 1.78 -22.41
CA LEU A 157 -0.06 1.28 -23.78
C LEU A 157 1.13 0.31 -23.90
N GLY A 158 2.26 0.61 -23.27
CA GLY A 158 3.41 -0.30 -23.24
C GLY A 158 3.04 -1.64 -22.58
N ASP A 159 2.33 -1.62 -21.46
CA ASP A 159 1.80 -2.83 -20.81
C ASP A 159 0.80 -3.58 -21.69
N ALA A 160 -0.03 -2.87 -22.46
CA ALA A 160 -0.99 -3.47 -23.36
C ALA A 160 -0.32 -4.20 -24.54
N LEU A 161 0.69 -3.57 -25.15
CA LEU A 161 1.31 -4.03 -26.39
C LEU A 161 2.46 -5.03 -26.15
N LEU A 162 3.29 -4.78 -25.13
CA LEU A 162 4.51 -5.56 -24.86
C LEU A 162 4.35 -6.54 -23.69
N GLY A 163 3.29 -6.36 -22.88
CA GLY A 163 3.12 -7.02 -21.59
C GLY A 163 3.97 -6.35 -20.49
N ALA A 164 3.46 -6.39 -19.25
CA ALA A 164 4.05 -5.66 -18.11
C ALA A 164 5.52 -6.00 -17.85
N HIS A 165 5.94 -7.28 -18.06
CA HIS A 165 7.32 -7.68 -17.80
C HIS A 165 8.31 -7.05 -18.79
N ARG A 166 8.02 -7.08 -20.11
CA ARG A 166 8.90 -6.46 -21.12
C ARG A 166 8.85 -4.94 -21.06
N ALA A 167 7.64 -4.38 -20.97
CA ALA A 167 7.45 -2.94 -20.83
C ALA A 167 8.17 -2.38 -19.59
N GLY A 168 8.16 -3.12 -18.48
CA GLY A 168 8.77 -2.73 -17.21
C GLY A 168 10.28 -2.50 -17.25
N ARG A 169 11.00 -3.10 -18.22
CA ARG A 169 12.44 -2.87 -18.46
C ARG A 169 12.71 -1.46 -18.95
N VAL A 170 11.73 -0.84 -19.60
CA VAL A 170 11.86 0.52 -20.17
C VAL A 170 11.08 1.50 -19.29
N ARG A 171 11.77 2.49 -18.72
CA ARG A 171 11.18 3.47 -17.77
C ARG A 171 9.94 4.17 -18.31
N MET A 172 9.87 4.45 -19.60
CA MET A 172 8.76 5.18 -20.21
C MET A 172 7.57 4.29 -20.57
N LEU A 173 7.76 2.97 -20.70
CA LEU A 173 6.77 2.05 -21.24
C LEU A 173 6.11 1.14 -20.20
N GLY A 174 6.75 0.92 -19.04
CA GLY A 174 6.21 0.03 -18.02
C GLY A 174 6.01 0.72 -16.68
N GLU A 175 4.90 0.39 -16.01
CA GLU A 175 4.60 0.84 -14.65
C GLU A 175 5.41 0.04 -13.63
N VAL A 176 5.45 -1.28 -13.77
CA VAL A 176 6.25 -2.17 -12.90
C VAL A 176 7.74 -1.98 -13.20
N VAL A 177 8.56 -1.86 -12.17
CA VAL A 177 10.03 -1.92 -12.32
C VAL A 177 10.42 -3.39 -12.35
N THR A 178 10.82 -3.90 -13.53
CA THR A 178 11.09 -5.33 -13.71
C THR A 178 12.59 -5.68 -13.82
N ASP A 179 13.48 -4.71 -13.70
CA ASP A 179 14.93 -4.93 -13.66
C ASP A 179 15.34 -5.39 -12.24
N PRO A 180 15.79 -6.65 -12.04
CA PRO A 180 16.18 -7.16 -10.72
C PRO A 180 17.37 -6.43 -10.12
N ALA A 181 18.24 -5.81 -10.94
CA ALA A 181 19.38 -5.05 -10.45
C ALA A 181 18.92 -3.83 -9.62
N ARG A 182 17.77 -3.25 -9.95
CA ARG A 182 17.17 -2.13 -9.19
C ARG A 182 16.75 -2.53 -7.79
N TYR A 183 16.51 -3.81 -7.52
CA TYR A 183 16.15 -4.34 -6.21
C TYR A 183 17.35 -4.73 -5.35
N ARG A 184 18.58 -4.47 -5.84
CA ARG A 184 19.82 -4.69 -5.06
C ARG A 184 20.34 -3.41 -4.42
N VAL A 185 19.83 -2.24 -4.81
CA VAL A 185 20.31 -0.93 -4.37
C VAL A 185 19.17 -0.10 -3.80
N ALA A 186 19.47 0.72 -2.78
CA ALA A 186 18.52 1.69 -2.26
C ALA A 186 18.16 2.70 -3.36
N THR A 187 16.87 2.89 -3.59
CA THR A 187 16.40 3.78 -4.67
C THR A 187 15.08 4.43 -4.32
N VAL A 188 14.71 5.49 -5.03
CA VAL A 188 13.40 6.13 -4.97
C VAL A 188 12.51 5.51 -6.04
N THR A 189 11.26 5.24 -5.68
CA THR A 189 10.20 4.79 -6.58
C THR A 189 9.00 5.74 -6.47
N ASP A 190 8.15 5.82 -7.50
CA ASP A 190 6.99 6.69 -7.44
C ASP A 190 5.96 6.19 -6.40
N TRP A 191 5.81 4.87 -6.32
CA TRP A 191 5.03 4.16 -5.31
C TRP A 191 5.46 2.69 -5.23
N ALA A 192 4.99 1.98 -4.24
CA ALA A 192 5.24 0.55 -4.08
C ALA A 192 3.97 -0.15 -3.57
N GLU A 193 3.92 -1.47 -3.75
CA GLU A 193 2.83 -2.31 -3.24
C GLU A 193 2.60 -2.09 -1.74
N GLY A 194 1.32 -2.05 -1.34
CA GLY A 194 0.88 -1.61 -0.02
C GLY A 194 1.01 -2.64 1.11
N SER A 195 1.52 -3.85 0.85
CA SER A 195 1.56 -4.93 1.85
C SER A 195 2.50 -4.66 3.03
N THR A 196 3.53 -3.83 2.83
CA THR A 196 4.49 -3.44 3.88
C THR A 196 5.03 -2.06 3.59
N GLN A 197 4.62 -1.06 4.37
CA GLN A 197 5.09 0.33 4.24
C GLN A 197 5.31 0.96 5.60
N LEU A 198 6.51 1.51 5.84
CA LEU A 198 6.79 2.36 6.98
C LEU A 198 6.65 3.83 6.56
N ILE A 199 5.72 4.54 7.17
CA ILE A 199 5.39 5.93 6.88
C ILE A 199 5.88 6.78 8.04
N GLY A 200 6.71 7.78 7.76
CA GLY A 200 7.20 8.74 8.76
C GLY A 200 6.06 9.60 9.30
N GLY A 201 6.10 9.93 10.60
CA GLY A 201 5.02 10.65 11.27
C GLY A 201 4.71 12.01 10.63
N GLU A 202 5.70 12.73 10.10
CA GLU A 202 5.44 13.99 9.40
C GLU A 202 4.72 13.76 8.07
N CYS A 203 5.15 12.76 7.30
CA CYS A 203 4.47 12.37 6.06
C CYS A 203 3.02 11.95 6.34
N TRP A 204 2.80 11.15 7.40
CA TRP A 204 1.45 10.77 7.83
C TRP A 204 0.61 12.01 8.15
N ARG A 205 1.08 12.88 9.06
CA ARG A 205 0.31 14.08 9.45
C ARG A 205 -0.07 15.00 8.28
N ARG A 206 0.79 15.11 7.26
CA ARG A 206 0.55 15.98 6.10
C ARG A 206 -0.29 15.33 5.00
N CYS A 207 -0.28 14.01 4.89
CA CYS A 207 -0.88 13.30 3.76
C CYS A 207 -2.06 12.39 4.13
N ALA A 208 -2.26 12.08 5.42
CA ALA A 208 -3.42 11.31 5.89
C ALA A 208 -4.73 12.10 5.74
N PRO A 209 -5.87 11.41 5.73
CA PRO A 209 -6.04 9.95 5.74
C PRO A 209 -5.76 9.27 4.39
N TRP A 210 -5.70 7.96 4.36
CA TRP A 210 -5.80 7.18 3.13
C TRP A 210 -7.20 7.32 2.55
N ASP A 211 -7.32 7.35 1.21
CA ASP A 211 -8.62 7.55 0.55
C ASP A 211 -9.48 6.27 0.58
N GLU A 212 -10.48 6.25 1.45
CA GLU A 212 -11.39 5.12 1.67
C GLU A 212 -12.28 4.82 0.47
N SER A 213 -12.43 5.76 -0.46
CA SER A 213 -13.29 5.60 -1.63
C SER A 213 -12.80 4.57 -2.64
N PHE A 214 -11.56 4.08 -2.50
CA PHE A 214 -11.04 2.98 -3.33
C PHE A 214 -11.49 1.60 -2.84
N PHE A 215 -11.82 1.44 -1.57
CA PHE A 215 -12.14 0.18 -0.91
C PHE A 215 -10.95 -0.79 -0.87
N LEU A 216 -10.40 -1.19 -2.02
CA LEU A 216 -9.22 -2.05 -2.16
C LEU A 216 -8.54 -1.78 -3.49
N TYR A 217 -7.21 -1.69 -3.50
CA TYR A 217 -6.32 -1.33 -4.64
C TYR A 217 -6.40 0.15 -5.04
N SER A 218 -5.27 0.74 -5.28
CA SER A 218 -4.99 2.12 -5.65
C SER A 218 -5.00 3.13 -4.50
N GLU A 219 -5.43 2.78 -3.30
CA GLU A 219 -5.33 3.62 -2.10
C GLU A 219 -3.87 3.86 -1.70
N GLU A 220 -3.01 2.84 -1.79
CA GLU A 220 -1.57 2.96 -1.56
C GLU A 220 -0.88 3.79 -2.63
N THR A 221 -1.33 3.64 -3.87
CA THR A 221 -0.83 4.44 -4.99
C THR A 221 -1.21 5.91 -4.83
N ASP A 222 -2.47 6.18 -4.47
CA ASP A 222 -2.96 7.54 -4.20
C ASP A 222 -2.17 8.19 -3.08
N PHE A 223 -2.02 7.49 -1.94
CA PHE A 223 -1.28 8.01 -0.80
C PHE A 223 0.18 8.31 -1.14
N ALA A 224 0.88 7.39 -1.80
CA ALA A 224 2.29 7.59 -2.19
C ALA A 224 2.46 8.76 -3.17
N LEU A 225 1.55 8.92 -4.12
CA LEU A 225 1.61 10.03 -5.07
C LEU A 225 1.24 11.37 -4.43
N ARG A 226 0.31 11.42 -3.47
CA ARG A 226 0.03 12.62 -2.66
C ARG A 226 1.22 12.97 -1.76
N ALA A 227 1.87 11.99 -1.16
CA ALA A 227 3.08 12.18 -0.38
C ALA A 227 4.21 12.77 -1.25
N ARG A 228 4.40 12.25 -2.46
CA ARG A 228 5.37 12.80 -3.42
C ARG A 228 5.04 14.25 -3.79
N ASP A 229 3.79 14.57 -4.06
CA ASP A 229 3.36 15.93 -4.40
C ASP A 229 3.54 16.89 -3.21
N ALA A 230 3.54 16.38 -1.96
CA ALA A 230 3.87 17.09 -0.74
C ALA A 230 5.38 17.16 -0.43
N GLY A 231 6.24 16.65 -1.32
CA GLY A 231 7.71 16.68 -1.18
C GLY A 231 8.31 15.45 -0.50
N PHE A 232 7.54 14.38 -0.25
CA PHE A 232 8.04 13.15 0.36
C PHE A 232 8.32 12.07 -0.67
N ALA A 233 9.48 11.43 -0.58
CA ALA A 233 9.87 10.32 -1.44
C ALA A 233 9.47 8.97 -0.82
N THR A 234 9.07 8.02 -1.68
CA THR A 234 9.00 6.59 -1.35
C THR A 234 10.35 5.95 -1.63
N ARG A 235 11.00 5.41 -0.60
CA ARG A 235 12.33 4.78 -0.69
C ARG A 235 12.23 3.27 -0.59
N PHE A 236 12.78 2.58 -1.56
CA PHE A 236 13.01 1.14 -1.51
C PHE A 236 14.31 0.86 -0.74
N VAL A 237 14.25 -0.08 0.22
CA VAL A 237 15.33 -0.41 1.16
C VAL A 237 15.70 -1.88 0.98
N PRO A 238 16.74 -2.21 0.20
CA PRO A 238 17.10 -3.59 -0.11
C PRO A 238 17.62 -4.38 1.08
N THR A 239 18.09 -3.72 2.15
CA THR A 239 18.56 -4.36 3.40
C THR A 239 17.43 -4.69 4.37
N ALA A 240 16.28 -4.05 4.23
CA ALA A 240 15.06 -4.42 4.96
C ALA A 240 14.36 -5.55 4.21
N HIS A 241 14.12 -6.67 4.88
CA HIS A 241 13.55 -7.87 4.25
C HIS A 241 12.24 -8.28 4.93
N ALA A 242 11.24 -8.67 4.11
CA ALA A 242 10.05 -9.34 4.56
C ALA A 242 9.61 -10.40 3.54
N ILE A 243 8.81 -11.37 4.00
CA ILE A 243 8.18 -12.37 3.14
C ILE A 243 6.71 -11.98 3.02
N HIS A 244 6.20 -11.94 1.80
CA HIS A 244 4.78 -11.77 1.51
C HIS A 244 4.29 -13.09 0.92
N LEU A 245 3.54 -13.84 1.70
CA LEU A 245 3.13 -15.19 1.32
C LEU A 245 2.21 -15.20 0.11
N GLY A 246 1.62 -14.03 -0.23
CA GLY A 246 0.61 -13.93 -1.26
C GLY A 246 -0.58 -14.77 -0.83
N GLY A 247 -1.46 -14.22 -0.01
CA GLY A 247 -2.67 -14.89 0.41
C GLY A 247 -3.55 -15.31 -0.77
N ASP A 248 -4.78 -15.70 -0.53
CA ASP A 248 -5.81 -16.13 -1.50
C ASP A 248 -6.11 -15.13 -2.65
N SER A 249 -5.25 -14.17 -2.87
CA SER A 249 -5.20 -13.28 -4.02
C SER A 249 -4.83 -14.02 -5.32
N ARG A 250 -5.22 -15.32 -5.46
CA ARG A 250 -5.55 -15.83 -6.78
C ARG A 250 -6.57 -14.85 -7.32
N VAL A 251 -6.10 -14.02 -8.23
CA VAL A 251 -6.80 -12.85 -8.73
C VAL A 251 -8.18 -13.27 -9.22
N SER A 252 -9.17 -13.20 -8.32
CA SER A 252 -10.55 -13.50 -8.70
C SER A 252 -10.95 -12.51 -9.79
N PRO A 253 -11.81 -12.88 -10.74
CA PRO A 253 -12.29 -11.97 -11.78
C PRO A 253 -12.84 -10.68 -11.21
N GLY A 254 -13.49 -10.74 -10.03
CA GLY A 254 -14.01 -9.58 -9.31
C GLY A 254 -12.91 -8.64 -8.82
N LEU A 255 -11.90 -9.14 -8.14
CA LEU A 255 -10.77 -8.35 -7.63
C LEU A 255 -9.93 -7.75 -8.76
N TRP A 256 -9.71 -8.52 -9.85
CA TRP A 256 -9.03 -7.98 -11.02
C TRP A 256 -9.79 -6.83 -11.69
N THR A 257 -11.10 -6.98 -11.77
CA THR A 257 -11.97 -5.92 -12.32
C THR A 257 -11.94 -4.69 -11.43
N LEU A 258 -12.03 -4.86 -10.11
CA LEU A 258 -11.91 -3.76 -9.15
C LEU A 258 -10.58 -3.02 -9.29
N LEU A 259 -9.46 -3.76 -9.33
CA LEU A 259 -8.13 -3.19 -9.58
C LEU A 259 -8.10 -2.36 -10.87
N THR A 260 -8.65 -2.90 -11.96
CA THR A 260 -8.67 -2.22 -13.27
C THR A 260 -9.51 -0.94 -13.22
N LEU A 261 -10.71 -0.98 -12.60
CA LEU A 261 -11.58 0.19 -12.45
C LEU A 261 -10.95 1.25 -11.54
N ASN A 262 -10.31 0.84 -10.45
CA ASN A 262 -9.67 1.77 -9.51
C ASN A 262 -8.45 2.46 -10.13
N ARG A 263 -7.66 1.77 -10.95
CA ARG A 263 -6.59 2.40 -11.75
C ARG A 263 -7.13 3.51 -12.65
N LEU A 264 -8.27 3.29 -13.30
CA LEU A 264 -8.93 4.33 -14.13
C LEU A 264 -9.44 5.49 -13.27
N ARG A 265 -10.05 5.21 -12.10
CA ARG A 265 -10.53 6.23 -11.16
C ARG A 265 -9.38 7.10 -10.64
N LEU A 266 -8.29 6.47 -10.18
CA LEU A 266 -7.09 7.16 -9.74
C LEU A 266 -6.54 8.07 -10.85
N TYR A 267 -6.39 7.53 -12.05
CA TYR A 267 -5.87 8.29 -13.18
C TYR A 267 -6.77 9.50 -13.51
N ARG A 268 -8.10 9.30 -13.54
CA ARG A 268 -9.08 10.37 -13.79
C ARG A 268 -9.01 11.48 -12.74
N ARG A 269 -8.85 11.12 -11.45
CA ARG A 269 -8.71 12.11 -10.37
C ARG A 269 -7.45 12.95 -10.51
N ARG A 270 -6.34 12.33 -10.87
CA ARG A 270 -5.05 13.01 -10.98
C ARG A 270 -4.86 13.80 -12.28
N GLN A 271 -5.40 13.31 -13.38
CA GLN A 271 -5.10 13.84 -14.72
C GLN A 271 -6.33 14.45 -15.43
N GLY A 272 -7.50 14.37 -14.81
CA GLY A 272 -8.74 14.89 -15.37
C GLY A 272 -9.44 13.95 -16.36
N ALA A 273 -10.70 14.28 -16.68
CA ALA A 273 -11.60 13.41 -17.44
C ALA A 273 -11.14 13.19 -18.90
N VAL A 274 -10.62 14.23 -19.55
CA VAL A 274 -10.21 14.14 -20.97
C VAL A 274 -9.04 13.17 -21.15
N ARG A 275 -7.99 13.29 -20.32
CA ARG A 275 -6.84 12.38 -20.37
C ARG A 275 -7.21 10.95 -19.94
N ALA A 276 -8.21 10.82 -19.09
CA ALA A 276 -8.69 9.50 -18.65
C ALA A 276 -9.31 8.68 -19.79
N ILE A 277 -9.82 9.32 -20.86
CA ILE A 277 -10.31 8.59 -22.06
C ILE A 277 -9.16 7.81 -22.70
N GLY A 278 -8.00 8.44 -22.90
CA GLY A 278 -6.83 7.75 -23.47
C GLY A 278 -6.30 6.63 -22.57
N PHE A 279 -6.34 6.85 -21.23
CA PHE A 279 -5.94 5.82 -20.29
C PHE A 279 -6.94 4.65 -20.24
N TRP A 280 -8.25 4.92 -20.29
CA TRP A 280 -9.30 3.93 -20.42
C TRP A 280 -9.12 3.08 -21.70
N ALA A 281 -8.85 3.73 -22.85
CA ALA A 281 -8.63 3.02 -24.11
C ALA A 281 -7.40 2.08 -24.02
N ALA A 282 -6.32 2.52 -23.37
CA ALA A 282 -5.13 1.69 -23.14
C ALA A 282 -5.41 0.49 -22.21
N LEU A 283 -6.19 0.71 -21.14
CA LEU A 283 -6.63 -0.38 -20.26
C LEU A 283 -7.55 -1.37 -20.99
N LEU A 284 -8.50 -0.86 -21.78
CA LEU A 284 -9.40 -1.68 -22.57
C LEU A 284 -8.62 -2.54 -23.57
N LEU A 285 -7.67 -1.95 -24.30
CA LEU A 285 -6.80 -2.68 -25.24
C LEU A 285 -6.04 -3.79 -24.52
N ARG A 286 -5.46 -3.48 -23.33
CA ARG A 286 -4.76 -4.44 -22.48
C ARG A 286 -5.64 -5.63 -22.10
N GLU A 287 -6.86 -5.34 -21.64
CA GLU A 287 -7.76 -6.40 -21.18
C GLU A 287 -8.36 -7.19 -22.36
N LEU A 288 -8.64 -6.55 -23.52
CA LEU A 288 -9.07 -7.24 -24.73
C LEU A 288 -8.01 -8.23 -25.23
N SER A 289 -6.74 -7.81 -25.31
CA SER A 289 -5.66 -8.70 -25.75
C SER A 289 -5.53 -9.93 -24.84
N ARG A 290 -5.65 -9.76 -23.53
CA ARG A 290 -5.59 -10.86 -22.55
C ARG A 290 -6.84 -11.74 -22.55
N ALA A 291 -8.01 -11.14 -22.73
CA ALA A 291 -9.28 -11.86 -22.88
C ALA A 291 -9.27 -12.77 -24.14
N GLY A 292 -8.69 -12.27 -25.25
CA GLY A 292 -8.45 -13.05 -26.46
C GLY A 292 -7.51 -14.25 -26.25
N LEU A 293 -6.54 -14.10 -25.32
CA LEU A 293 -5.66 -15.20 -24.89
C LEU A 293 -6.28 -16.12 -23.82
N GLY A 294 -7.60 -16.05 -23.61
CA GLY A 294 -8.34 -16.93 -22.70
C GLY A 294 -8.33 -16.53 -21.22
N ARG A 295 -7.77 -15.36 -20.85
CA ARG A 295 -7.73 -14.91 -19.44
C ARG A 295 -9.11 -14.52 -18.93
N VAL A 296 -9.71 -15.36 -18.07
CA VAL A 296 -11.06 -15.14 -17.49
C VAL A 296 -11.17 -13.81 -16.73
N PRO A 297 -10.22 -13.40 -15.85
CA PRO A 297 -10.31 -12.12 -15.18
C PRO A 297 -10.36 -10.93 -16.14
N SER A 298 -9.63 -10.99 -17.26
CA SER A 298 -9.63 -9.93 -18.26
C SER A 298 -10.95 -9.82 -19.02
N ARG A 299 -11.67 -10.94 -19.25
CA ARG A 299 -13.02 -10.90 -19.83
C ARG A 299 -14.00 -10.14 -18.94
N ALA A 300 -13.93 -10.36 -17.63
CA ALA A 300 -14.74 -9.63 -16.66
C ALA A 300 -14.41 -8.11 -16.64
N ALA A 301 -13.12 -7.79 -16.66
CA ALA A 301 -12.65 -6.41 -16.71
C ALA A 301 -13.07 -5.67 -18.01
N VAL A 302 -13.04 -6.33 -19.17
CA VAL A 302 -13.55 -5.76 -20.44
C VAL A 302 -15.02 -5.42 -20.32
N ARG A 303 -15.86 -6.35 -19.83
CA ARG A 303 -17.29 -6.08 -19.65
C ARG A 303 -17.54 -4.86 -18.75
N ALA A 304 -16.78 -4.76 -17.66
CA ALA A 304 -16.92 -3.64 -16.73
C ALA A 304 -16.42 -2.30 -17.29
N LEU A 305 -15.34 -2.29 -18.08
CA LEU A 305 -14.83 -1.10 -18.76
C LEU A 305 -15.78 -0.57 -19.85
N LEU A 306 -16.61 -1.46 -20.44
CA LEU A 306 -17.61 -1.12 -21.45
C LEU A 306 -18.99 -0.78 -20.84
N ASP A 307 -19.20 -1.02 -19.55
CA ASP A 307 -20.45 -0.75 -18.86
C ASP A 307 -20.43 0.61 -18.14
N PRO A 308 -21.14 1.64 -18.63
CA PRO A 308 -21.18 2.95 -17.99
C PRO A 308 -21.69 2.93 -16.53
N ALA A 309 -22.57 1.98 -16.18
CA ALA A 309 -23.07 1.84 -14.82
C ALA A 309 -21.95 1.37 -13.89
N ARG A 310 -21.14 0.40 -14.31
CA ARG A 310 -19.97 -0.10 -13.55
C ARG A 310 -18.89 0.97 -13.37
N LEU A 311 -18.64 1.77 -14.39
CA LEU A 311 -17.68 2.88 -14.31
C LEU A 311 -18.08 3.94 -13.27
N ARG A 312 -19.39 4.11 -13.01
CA ARG A 312 -19.94 5.07 -12.03
C ARG A 312 -20.14 4.46 -10.66
N GLN A 313 -20.28 3.13 -10.56
CA GLN A 313 -20.55 2.45 -9.31
C GLN A 313 -19.38 2.63 -8.33
N PRO A 314 -19.60 3.08 -7.08
CA PRO A 314 -18.53 3.21 -6.10
C PRO A 314 -17.92 1.83 -5.79
N PRO A 315 -16.60 1.76 -5.51
CA PRO A 315 -15.96 0.55 -5.01
C PRO A 315 -16.53 0.14 -3.66
N GLY A 316 -16.68 -1.16 -3.48
CA GLY A 316 -17.20 -1.69 -2.23
C GLY A 316 -17.45 -3.19 -2.31
N PRO A 317 -17.86 -3.82 -1.20
CA PRO A 317 -18.09 -5.26 -1.13
C PRO A 317 -19.21 -5.72 -2.08
N GLU A 318 -20.20 -4.86 -2.34
CA GLU A 318 -21.29 -5.15 -3.28
C GLU A 318 -20.79 -5.23 -4.72
N LEU A 319 -19.90 -4.30 -5.13
CA LEU A 319 -19.28 -4.37 -6.45
C LEU A 319 -18.46 -5.65 -6.60
N VAL A 320 -17.65 -6.00 -5.60
CA VAL A 320 -16.83 -7.23 -5.62
C VAL A 320 -17.71 -8.46 -5.74
N ARG A 321 -18.78 -8.57 -4.95
CA ARG A 321 -19.76 -9.70 -5.04
C ARG A 321 -20.46 -9.75 -6.39
N ALA A 322 -20.90 -8.61 -6.90
CA ALA A 322 -21.58 -8.52 -8.20
C ALA A 322 -20.65 -8.87 -9.40
N LEU A 323 -19.33 -8.70 -9.22
CA LEU A 323 -18.31 -9.07 -10.21
C LEU A 323 -17.90 -10.56 -10.09
N ALA A 324 -18.02 -11.14 -8.91
CA ALA A 324 -17.71 -12.57 -8.67
C ALA A 324 -18.84 -13.51 -9.12
N GLY A 325 -20.11 -13.08 -9.04
CA GLY A 325 -21.29 -13.90 -9.30
C GLY A 325 -21.73 -14.04 -10.76
N ARG A 326 -20.94 -13.60 -11.74
CA ARG A 326 -21.21 -13.69 -13.19
C ARG A 326 -20.09 -14.38 -13.97
N GLY A 327 -19.49 -15.42 -13.36
CA GLY A 327 -18.49 -16.28 -13.99
C GLY A 327 -19.13 -17.44 -14.74
#